data_af354f9ecfc6c78bd2d1f68899d25726
#
_entry.id   af354f9ecfc6c78bd2d1f68899d25726
#
_cell.length_a   1.000
_cell.length_b   1.000
_cell.length_c   1.000
_cell.angle_alpha   90.00
_cell.angle_beta   90.00
_cell.angle_gamma   90.00
#
_symmetry.space_group_name_H-M   'P 1'
#
loop_
_entity.id
_entity.type
_entity.pdbx_description
1 polymer ?
#
loop_
_entity_poly.entity_id
_entity_poly.type
_entity_poly.pdbx_seq_one_letter_code
_entity_poly.pdbx_strand_id
1 'polypeptide(L)'
;MNFPYLTSISERVVAPLHATVPSTIIRFHLSVGHFLEQVLVKSCISSSFLLIRFFFFRGNKAESFAIEGRNLRFSFTTRQTQDVPVLRDCSIRIPCGQFWMLLGPNGCGKSTLLKILAGLLTPTSGTVNVNGPKSFVFQNPDHQVVLPTVDADVAFGLGKIDLTHDEVRSRVSRALHAVGLSDYMKRSVQTLSGGQKQRVAIAGALAEACKVLLLDELTTFLDETDQVGVIKAVRNSVDTSAEVTALWVTHRLEELEYADGAIYMEDGKVVMRGDAASIRSFIEARQSAYINQINS
;
A
#
# COMPACT_ATOMS: atom_id res chain seq x y z
N MET A 1 1.65 45.55 -33.51
CA MET A 1 0.75 45.22 -34.64
C MET A 1 -0.38 44.37 -34.08
N ASN A 2 -1.44 45.04 -33.77
CA ASN A 2 -2.82 44.90 -34.18
C ASN A 2 -3.51 43.54 -33.95
N PHE A 3 -4.43 43.59 -33.00
CA PHE A 3 -5.72 42.91 -32.97
C PHE A 3 -6.51 43.11 -34.29
N PRO A 4 -7.71 42.52 -34.58
CA PRO A 4 -8.86 42.21 -33.71
C PRO A 4 -9.66 40.91 -34.13
N TYR A 5 -10.78 40.49 -33.57
CA TYR A 5 -12.19 40.84 -33.38
C TYR A 5 -12.84 39.69 -32.59
N LEU A 6 -13.56 39.86 -31.52
CA LEU A 6 -14.93 40.34 -31.25
C LEU A 6 -16.01 39.79 -32.19
N THR A 7 -17.04 39.11 -31.69
CA THR A 7 -18.36 39.51 -31.21
C THR A 7 -19.22 38.24 -31.11
N SER A 8 -19.87 37.92 -29.99
CA SER A 8 -21.21 38.25 -29.49
C SER A 8 -22.40 37.81 -30.35
N ILE A 9 -23.42 37.29 -29.69
CA ILE A 9 -24.90 37.39 -29.88
C ILE A 9 -25.53 36.19 -29.14
N SER A 10 -26.16 36.35 -28.01
CA SER A 10 -27.46 36.93 -27.62
C SER A 10 -28.65 35.97 -27.73
N GLU A 11 -29.21 35.70 -26.56
CA GLU A 11 -30.60 35.64 -26.14
C GLU A 11 -31.71 35.30 -27.14
N ARG A 12 -32.60 34.41 -26.68
CA ARG A 12 -34.09 34.57 -26.58
C ARG A 12 -34.71 33.22 -26.17
N VAL A 13 -35.38 33.13 -25.07
CA VAL A 13 -36.67 33.64 -24.60
C VAL A 13 -37.81 32.61 -24.74
N VAL A 14 -38.38 32.20 -23.58
CA VAL A 14 -39.79 32.09 -23.15
C VAL A 14 -40.59 30.82 -23.54
N ALA A 15 -40.81 29.94 -22.61
CA ALA A 15 -41.99 29.47 -21.85
C ALA A 15 -43.28 29.08 -22.62
N PRO A 16 -44.31 28.51 -21.95
CA PRO A 16 -44.40 27.24 -21.21
C PRO A 16 -45.57 26.37 -21.79
N LEU A 17 -45.61 25.09 -21.44
CA LEU A 17 -46.89 24.37 -21.54
C LEU A 17 -46.95 23.22 -20.52
N HIS A 18 -48.04 23.23 -19.78
CA HIS A 18 -48.50 22.22 -18.82
C HIS A 18 -48.68 20.85 -19.47
N ALA A 19 -48.27 19.80 -18.77
CA ALA A 19 -48.98 18.52 -18.72
C ALA A 19 -48.50 17.65 -17.56
N THR A 20 -49.39 17.37 -16.68
CA THR A 20 -49.64 16.22 -15.77
C THR A 20 -48.57 15.14 -15.58
N VAL A 21 -48.28 14.91 -14.29
CA VAL A 21 -47.52 13.85 -13.59
C VAL A 21 -47.98 12.43 -13.99
N PRO A 22 -47.06 11.45 -13.97
CA PRO A 22 -47.17 10.47 -12.91
C PRO A 22 -45.84 10.16 -12.19
N SER A 23 -46.00 9.87 -10.92
CA SER A 23 -45.08 9.39 -9.92
C SER A 23 -44.06 8.37 -10.45
N THR A 24 -42.75 8.71 -10.42
CA THR A 24 -41.65 7.75 -10.52
C THR A 24 -40.61 8.10 -9.48
N ILE A 25 -40.32 7.13 -8.67
CA ILE A 25 -39.43 7.03 -7.56
C ILE A 25 -38.07 7.68 -7.86
N ILE A 26 -37.77 8.80 -7.19
CA ILE A 26 -36.43 9.38 -7.12
C ILE A 26 -35.69 8.66 -6.02
N ARG A 27 -34.74 7.80 -6.38
CA ARG A 27 -33.76 7.26 -5.46
C ARG A 27 -32.77 8.36 -5.11
N PHE A 28 -32.95 8.97 -3.95
CA PHE A 28 -31.88 9.75 -3.31
C PHE A 28 -30.82 8.81 -2.74
N HIS A 29 -29.62 8.84 -3.29
CA HIS A 29 -28.43 8.37 -2.59
C HIS A 29 -28.06 9.43 -1.55
N LEU A 30 -28.58 9.30 -0.34
CA LEU A 30 -28.11 10.04 0.81
C LEU A 30 -27.07 9.18 1.53
N SER A 31 -25.85 9.72 1.60
CA SER A 31 -24.78 9.29 2.48
C SER A 31 -25.29 9.25 3.93
N VAL A 32 -25.55 8.06 4.45
CA VAL A 32 -25.94 7.83 5.85
C VAL A 32 -24.67 7.63 6.66
N GLY A 33 -24.12 8.70 7.18
CA GLY A 33 -22.93 8.66 8.00
C GLY A 33 -22.92 9.55 9.26
N HIS A 34 -23.96 10.34 9.55
CA HIS A 34 -23.88 11.28 10.68
C HIS A 34 -25.20 11.65 11.34
N PHE A 35 -26.25 10.81 11.33
CA PHE A 35 -27.54 11.20 11.89
C PHE A 35 -28.21 10.19 12.86
N LEU A 36 -27.47 9.29 13.48
CA LEU A 36 -28.02 8.31 14.43
C LEU A 36 -27.57 8.46 15.89
N GLU A 37 -26.90 9.54 16.27
CA GLU A 37 -26.54 9.78 17.67
C GLU A 37 -27.48 10.73 18.45
N GLN A 38 -28.53 11.26 17.86
CA GLN A 38 -29.39 12.23 18.59
C GLN A 38 -30.87 11.83 18.79
N VAL A 39 -31.29 10.61 18.51
CA VAL A 39 -32.69 10.20 18.66
C VAL A 39 -32.95 9.19 19.78
N LEU A 40 -31.97 8.85 20.61
CA LEU A 40 -32.13 7.87 21.70
C LEU A 40 -32.10 8.44 23.09
N VAL A 41 -32.49 9.70 23.32
CA VAL A 41 -32.72 10.26 24.66
C VAL A 41 -34.07 10.97 24.69
N LYS A 42 -35.16 10.24 24.60
CA LYS A 42 -36.47 10.58 25.24
C LYS A 42 -37.53 9.58 24.81
N SER A 43 -37.67 8.52 25.55
CA SER A 43 -38.94 8.01 26.09
C SER A 43 -38.67 6.80 26.96
N CYS A 44 -38.63 7.09 28.26
CA CYS A 44 -38.88 6.12 29.31
C CYS A 44 -40.37 5.79 29.33
N ILE A 45 -40.65 4.56 29.73
CA ILE A 45 -41.82 4.02 30.45
C ILE A 45 -42.59 2.96 29.63
N SER A 46 -42.58 1.81 30.29
CA SER A 46 -43.56 0.75 30.35
C SER A 46 -43.28 -0.55 29.59
N SER A 47 -42.81 -1.48 30.40
CA SER A 47 -43.08 -2.94 30.41
C SER A 47 -43.56 -3.62 29.13
N SER A 48 -42.70 -4.40 28.55
CA SER A 48 -42.89 -5.83 28.21
C SER A 48 -41.76 -6.31 27.31
N PHE A 49 -41.20 -7.43 27.69
CA PHE A 49 -40.13 -8.16 26.99
C PHE A 49 -40.38 -8.25 25.49
N LEU A 50 -39.57 -7.55 24.72
CA LEU A 50 -39.31 -7.93 23.34
C LEU A 50 -37.79 -7.87 23.11
N LEU A 51 -37.17 -9.03 23.20
CA LEU A 51 -35.79 -9.26 22.80
C LEU A 51 -35.71 -9.05 21.28
N ILE A 52 -35.49 -7.80 20.86
CA ILE A 52 -35.08 -7.53 19.49
C ILE A 52 -33.61 -7.90 19.41
N ARG A 53 -33.32 -9.11 18.99
CA ARG A 53 -32.01 -9.52 18.48
C ARG A 53 -31.71 -8.60 17.29
N PHE A 54 -30.96 -7.54 17.51
CA PHE A 54 -30.27 -6.86 16.43
C PHE A 54 -29.27 -7.84 15.82
N PHE A 55 -29.70 -8.57 14.82
CA PHE A 55 -28.78 -9.14 13.85
C PHE A 55 -28.07 -7.94 13.20
N PHE A 56 -26.89 -7.61 13.68
CA PHE A 56 -25.94 -6.87 12.88
C PHE A 56 -25.72 -7.69 11.61
N PHE A 57 -26.40 -7.32 10.56
CA PHE A 57 -26.01 -7.66 9.21
C PHE A 57 -24.60 -7.02 9.06
N ARG A 58 -23.57 -7.79 9.35
CA ARG A 58 -22.24 -7.54 8.83
C ARG A 58 -22.39 -7.65 7.32
N GLY A 59 -22.75 -6.56 6.67
CA GLY A 59 -22.67 -6.46 5.23
C GLY A 59 -21.26 -6.86 4.89
N ASN A 60 -21.08 -7.88 4.09
CA ASN A 60 -19.82 -8.22 3.45
C ASN A 60 -19.36 -6.94 2.75
N LYS A 61 -18.49 -6.14 3.39
CA LYS A 61 -17.68 -5.18 2.69
C LYS A 61 -16.94 -6.02 1.66
N ALA A 62 -17.26 -5.87 0.39
CA ALA A 62 -16.47 -6.49 -0.66
C ALA A 62 -15.02 -6.16 -0.35
N GLU A 63 -14.20 -7.18 -0.12
CA GLU A 63 -12.78 -7.00 0.19
C GLU A 63 -12.19 -6.19 -0.96
N SER A 64 -11.82 -4.94 -0.67
CA SER A 64 -11.12 -4.10 -1.64
C SER A 64 -9.63 -4.46 -1.56
N PHE A 65 -9.05 -4.82 -2.71
CA PHE A 65 -7.64 -5.14 -2.81
C PHE A 65 -6.85 -3.88 -3.20
N ALA A 66 -5.77 -3.61 -2.45
CA ALA A 66 -4.82 -2.55 -2.80
C ALA A 66 -3.85 -3.01 -3.88
N ILE A 67 -3.54 -4.31 -3.90
CA ILE A 67 -2.65 -4.93 -4.89
C ILE A 67 -3.37 -6.16 -5.44
N GLU A 68 -3.49 -6.24 -6.77
CA GLU A 68 -3.98 -7.41 -7.47
C GLU A 68 -3.12 -7.68 -8.71
N GLY A 69 -2.51 -8.86 -8.76
CA GLY A 69 -1.85 -9.42 -9.94
C GLY A 69 -2.54 -10.72 -10.32
N ARG A 70 -2.86 -10.90 -11.60
CA ARG A 70 -3.52 -12.11 -12.09
C ARG A 70 -2.71 -12.73 -13.21
N ASN A 71 -2.37 -14.01 -13.05
CA ASN A 71 -1.73 -14.85 -14.06
C ASN A 71 -0.48 -14.20 -14.68
N LEU A 72 0.34 -13.56 -13.83
CA LEU A 72 1.52 -12.82 -14.24
C LEU A 72 2.58 -13.78 -14.77
N ARG A 73 3.10 -13.50 -15.96
CA ARG A 73 4.26 -14.16 -16.53
C ARG A 73 5.32 -13.12 -16.87
N PHE A 74 6.56 -13.48 -16.64
CA PHE A 74 7.68 -12.62 -16.98
C PHE A 74 8.92 -13.46 -17.28
N SER A 75 9.62 -13.13 -18.36
CA SER A 75 10.88 -13.74 -18.76
C SER A 75 11.91 -12.67 -19.06
N PHE A 76 13.17 -12.93 -18.74
CA PHE A 76 14.29 -12.14 -19.26
C PHE A 76 14.79 -12.75 -20.55
N THR A 77 14.93 -11.93 -21.58
CA THR A 77 15.61 -12.34 -22.82
C THR A 77 17.12 -12.15 -22.64
N THR A 78 17.87 -13.23 -22.69
CA THR A 78 19.32 -13.18 -22.60
C THR A 78 19.95 -12.72 -23.91
N ARG A 79 21.23 -12.29 -23.89
CA ARG A 79 21.97 -11.89 -25.09
C ARG A 79 22.05 -13.00 -26.18
N GLN A 80 21.78 -14.24 -25.78
CA GLN A 80 21.78 -15.43 -26.70
C GLN A 80 20.35 -15.76 -27.19
N THR A 81 19.38 -14.81 -27.12
CA THR A 81 17.99 -14.99 -27.54
C THR A 81 17.21 -16.10 -26.79
N GLN A 82 17.70 -16.54 -25.66
CA GLN A 82 17.01 -17.52 -24.85
C GLN A 82 16.19 -16.83 -23.76
N ASP A 83 14.89 -17.11 -23.73
CA ASP A 83 13.98 -16.58 -22.69
C ASP A 83 14.11 -17.42 -21.43
N VAL A 84 14.50 -16.75 -20.32
CA VAL A 84 14.57 -17.34 -19.00
C VAL A 84 13.30 -16.94 -18.21
N PRO A 85 12.37 -17.86 -18.01
CA PRO A 85 11.13 -17.56 -17.30
C PRO A 85 11.40 -17.35 -15.79
N VAL A 86 10.93 -16.22 -15.25
CA VAL A 86 11.05 -15.85 -13.83
C VAL A 86 9.72 -15.93 -13.12
N LEU A 87 8.64 -15.42 -13.71
CA LEU A 87 7.28 -15.61 -13.19
C LEU A 87 6.49 -16.54 -14.11
N ARG A 88 5.80 -17.50 -13.49
CA ARG A 88 5.11 -18.59 -14.19
C ARG A 88 3.67 -18.68 -13.68
N ASP A 89 2.78 -17.82 -14.21
CA ASP A 89 1.37 -17.80 -13.81
C ASP A 89 1.17 -17.37 -12.33
N CYS A 90 1.91 -16.34 -11.93
CA CYS A 90 1.89 -15.81 -10.57
C CYS A 90 0.66 -14.94 -10.33
N SER A 91 -0.13 -15.26 -9.31
CA SER A 91 -1.29 -14.46 -8.93
C SER A 91 -1.19 -14.04 -7.46
N ILE A 92 -1.45 -12.76 -7.20
CA ILE A 92 -1.32 -12.15 -5.86
C ILE A 92 -2.49 -11.20 -5.60
N ARG A 93 -2.97 -11.16 -4.36
CA ARG A 93 -3.98 -10.20 -3.89
C ARG A 93 -3.64 -9.77 -2.47
N ILE A 94 -3.60 -8.47 -2.22
CA ILE A 94 -3.38 -7.88 -0.90
C ILE A 94 -4.54 -6.95 -0.57
N PRO A 95 -5.24 -7.15 0.56
CA PRO A 95 -6.31 -6.27 1.01
C PRO A 95 -5.80 -4.85 1.32
N CYS A 96 -6.68 -3.86 1.19
CA CYS A 96 -6.36 -2.48 1.57
C CYS A 96 -6.11 -2.36 3.07
N GLY A 97 -5.17 -1.48 3.45
CA GLY A 97 -4.88 -1.15 4.85
C GLY A 97 -4.19 -2.26 5.63
N GLN A 98 -3.51 -3.19 4.96
CA GLN A 98 -2.82 -4.31 5.58
C GLN A 98 -1.32 -4.32 5.27
N PHE A 99 -0.54 -4.89 6.19
CA PHE A 99 0.88 -5.16 6.05
C PHE A 99 1.11 -6.63 5.75
N TRP A 100 1.56 -6.94 4.54
CA TRP A 100 1.80 -8.29 4.07
C TRP A 100 3.26 -8.56 3.77
N MET A 101 3.70 -9.79 4.00
CA MET A 101 5.05 -10.23 3.68
C MET A 101 5.08 -11.21 2.52
N LEU A 102 6.14 -11.10 1.70
CA LEU A 102 6.41 -11.98 0.57
C LEU A 102 7.72 -12.73 0.84
N LEU A 103 7.61 -14.03 1.08
CA LEU A 103 8.72 -14.92 1.38
C LEU A 103 8.95 -15.92 0.25
N GLY A 104 10.09 -16.60 0.28
CA GLY A 104 10.46 -17.66 -0.65
C GLY A 104 11.96 -17.72 -0.87
N PRO A 105 12.49 -18.78 -1.50
CA PRO A 105 13.91 -18.95 -1.74
C PRO A 105 14.48 -17.86 -2.64
N ASN A 106 15.80 -17.67 -2.60
CA ASN A 106 16.50 -16.75 -3.48
C ASN A 106 16.30 -17.17 -4.94
N GLY A 107 16.09 -16.19 -5.82
CA GLY A 107 15.87 -16.44 -7.25
C GLY A 107 14.45 -16.88 -7.65
N CYS A 108 13.51 -17.09 -6.70
CA CYS A 108 12.13 -17.49 -7.03
C CYS A 108 11.27 -16.39 -7.67
N GLY A 109 11.80 -15.15 -7.82
CA GLY A 109 11.11 -14.06 -8.53
C GLY A 109 10.47 -12.98 -7.65
N LYS A 110 10.71 -12.94 -6.32
CA LYS A 110 10.12 -11.95 -5.39
C LYS A 110 10.36 -10.50 -5.81
N SER A 111 11.63 -10.10 -5.98
CA SER A 111 11.99 -8.73 -6.38
C SER A 111 11.51 -8.41 -7.80
N THR A 112 11.42 -9.41 -8.69
CA THR A 112 10.85 -9.23 -10.03
C THR A 112 9.35 -8.96 -9.94
N LEU A 113 8.61 -9.73 -9.14
CA LEU A 113 7.18 -9.49 -8.89
C LEU A 113 6.98 -8.09 -8.30
N LEU A 114 7.77 -7.72 -7.29
CA LEU A 114 7.67 -6.40 -6.65
C LEU A 114 7.90 -5.26 -7.66
N LYS A 115 8.90 -5.39 -8.55
CA LYS A 115 9.17 -4.40 -9.61
C LYS A 115 8.04 -4.33 -10.64
N ILE A 116 7.38 -5.43 -10.95
CA ILE A 116 6.20 -5.46 -11.84
C ILE A 116 5.04 -4.72 -11.17
N LEU A 117 4.77 -4.99 -9.88
CA LEU A 117 3.73 -4.28 -9.11
C LEU A 117 4.01 -2.78 -9.01
N ALA A 118 5.28 -2.40 -8.88
CA ALA A 118 5.71 -1.01 -8.91
C ALA A 118 5.52 -0.33 -10.28
N GLY A 119 5.41 -1.10 -11.37
CA GLY A 119 5.39 -0.60 -12.74
C GLY A 119 6.78 -0.31 -13.31
N LEU A 120 7.84 -0.80 -12.64
CA LEU A 120 9.23 -0.70 -13.12
C LEU A 120 9.56 -1.76 -14.19
N LEU A 121 8.80 -2.84 -14.23
CA LEU A 121 8.87 -3.88 -15.25
C LEU A 121 7.47 -4.16 -15.79
N THR A 122 7.38 -4.43 -17.09
CA THR A 122 6.12 -4.82 -17.74
C THR A 122 6.03 -6.34 -17.81
N PRO A 123 4.99 -6.99 -17.29
CA PRO A 123 4.85 -8.44 -17.41
C PRO A 123 4.66 -8.86 -18.87
N THR A 124 5.15 -10.05 -19.22
CA THR A 124 4.97 -10.63 -20.56
C THR A 124 3.49 -10.97 -20.82
N SER A 125 2.77 -11.39 -19.79
CA SER A 125 1.32 -11.60 -19.81
C SER A 125 0.73 -11.51 -18.42
N GLY A 126 -0.61 -11.45 -18.34
CA GLY A 126 -1.36 -11.24 -17.11
C GLY A 126 -1.76 -9.78 -16.91
N THR A 127 -2.40 -9.49 -15.78
CA THR A 127 -2.89 -8.14 -15.44
C THR A 127 -2.42 -7.72 -14.06
N VAL A 128 -2.10 -6.44 -13.92
CA VAL A 128 -1.68 -5.82 -12.66
C VAL A 128 -2.60 -4.64 -12.37
N ASN A 129 -3.17 -4.62 -11.18
CA ASN A 129 -3.89 -3.49 -10.64
C ASN A 129 -3.35 -3.17 -9.24
N VAL A 130 -2.79 -1.98 -9.06
CA VAL A 130 -2.22 -1.50 -7.79
C VAL A 130 -2.74 -0.11 -7.52
N ASN A 131 -3.34 0.10 -6.35
CA ASN A 131 -3.84 1.41 -5.96
C ASN A 131 -2.71 2.44 -5.94
N GLY A 132 -3.00 3.62 -6.45
CA GLY A 132 -2.03 4.73 -6.46
C GLY A 132 -2.41 5.85 -5.49
N PRO A 133 -1.46 6.70 -5.15
CA PRO A 133 -0.02 6.63 -5.46
C PRO A 133 0.69 5.44 -4.79
N LYS A 134 1.69 4.89 -5.48
CA LYS A 134 2.52 3.77 -4.97
C LYS A 134 3.98 4.18 -4.94
N SER A 135 4.71 3.67 -3.95
CA SER A 135 6.13 3.94 -3.78
C SER A 135 6.92 2.64 -3.63
N PHE A 136 8.13 2.62 -4.20
CA PHE A 136 9.06 1.51 -4.10
C PHE A 136 10.25 1.94 -3.24
N VAL A 137 10.57 1.17 -2.20
CA VAL A 137 11.74 1.40 -1.35
C VAL A 137 12.76 0.30 -1.61
N PHE A 138 13.97 0.72 -2.00
CA PHE A 138 15.05 -0.19 -2.37
C PHE A 138 15.77 -0.77 -1.15
N GLN A 139 16.34 -1.95 -1.34
CA GLN A 139 17.16 -2.64 -0.34
C GLN A 139 18.32 -1.78 0.19
N ASN A 140 19.02 -1.08 -0.70
CA ASN A 140 20.10 -0.16 -0.31
C ASN A 140 19.56 1.28 -0.25
N PRO A 141 19.50 1.90 0.95
CA PRO A 141 19.00 3.27 1.11
C PRO A 141 19.90 4.33 0.43
N ASP A 142 21.19 4.06 0.23
CA ASP A 142 22.11 5.00 -0.42
C ASP A 142 21.76 5.24 -1.91
N HIS A 143 20.95 4.37 -2.50
CA HIS A 143 20.43 4.57 -3.86
C HIS A 143 19.20 5.50 -3.91
N GLN A 144 18.62 5.84 -2.76
CA GLN A 144 17.36 6.55 -2.69
C GLN A 144 17.46 7.84 -1.86
N VAL A 145 18.24 7.84 -0.78
CA VAL A 145 18.41 8.98 0.14
C VAL A 145 19.67 9.72 -0.25
N VAL A 146 19.53 10.83 -0.99
CA VAL A 146 20.65 11.49 -1.70
C VAL A 146 20.80 12.97 -1.39
N LEU A 147 19.80 13.63 -0.81
CA LEU A 147 19.85 15.05 -0.50
C LEU A 147 20.62 15.32 0.81
N PRO A 148 21.14 16.56 0.99
CA PRO A 148 22.04 16.86 2.11
C PRO A 148 21.40 16.73 3.49
N THR A 149 20.11 17.04 3.63
CA THR A 149 19.38 17.02 4.91
C THR A 149 18.14 16.16 4.83
N VAL A 150 17.72 15.62 5.97
CA VAL A 150 16.57 14.73 6.09
C VAL A 150 15.29 15.39 5.58
N ASP A 151 15.01 16.63 5.98
CA ASP A 151 13.81 17.34 5.53
C ASP A 151 13.82 17.63 4.02
N ALA A 152 14.97 17.95 3.46
CA ALA A 152 15.10 18.16 2.02
C ALA A 152 14.83 16.87 1.24
N ASP A 153 15.36 15.74 1.72
CA ASP A 153 15.20 14.45 1.08
C ASP A 153 13.72 13.98 1.13
N VAL A 154 13.08 14.08 2.29
CA VAL A 154 11.65 13.77 2.45
C VAL A 154 10.74 14.70 1.64
N ALA A 155 11.12 15.96 1.48
CA ALA A 155 10.37 16.94 0.69
C ALA A 155 10.55 16.77 -0.83
N PHE A 156 11.58 16.04 -1.28
CA PHE A 156 11.98 15.99 -2.69
C PHE A 156 10.84 15.58 -3.64
N GLY A 157 10.13 14.53 -3.29
CA GLY A 157 9.01 14.02 -4.09
C GLY A 157 7.81 14.97 -4.18
N LEU A 158 7.68 15.86 -3.18
CA LEU A 158 6.60 16.88 -3.14
C LEU A 158 6.77 17.98 -4.18
N GLY A 159 7.97 18.17 -4.72
CA GLY A 159 8.23 19.17 -5.77
C GLY A 159 7.44 18.96 -7.08
N LYS A 160 6.80 17.81 -7.25
CA LYS A 160 5.92 17.51 -8.40
C LYS A 160 4.47 17.91 -8.16
N ILE A 161 4.13 18.35 -6.95
CA ILE A 161 2.77 18.66 -6.51
C ILE A 161 2.71 20.14 -6.21
N ASP A 162 1.66 20.82 -6.65
CA ASP A 162 1.44 22.23 -6.34
C ASP A 162 1.00 22.38 -4.89
N LEU A 163 1.95 22.63 -3.99
CA LEU A 163 1.78 22.76 -2.55
C LEU A 163 2.41 24.05 -2.04
N THR A 164 1.77 24.67 -1.06
CA THR A 164 2.36 25.79 -0.32
C THR A 164 3.52 25.31 0.58
N HIS A 165 4.40 26.22 0.98
CA HIS A 165 5.51 25.93 1.89
C HIS A 165 5.04 25.33 3.23
N ASP A 166 3.90 25.78 3.76
CA ASP A 166 3.34 25.28 5.01
C ASP A 166 2.78 23.87 4.86
N GLU A 167 2.16 23.54 3.73
CA GLU A 167 1.70 22.19 3.42
C GLU A 167 2.88 21.22 3.26
N VAL A 168 3.95 21.62 2.55
CA VAL A 168 5.17 20.82 2.44
C VAL A 168 5.75 20.55 3.83
N ARG A 169 5.93 21.58 4.66
CA ARG A 169 6.45 21.43 6.03
C ARG A 169 5.58 20.52 6.87
N SER A 170 4.26 20.65 6.80
CA SER A 170 3.30 19.83 7.53
C SER A 170 3.39 18.36 7.09
N ARG A 171 3.47 18.06 5.80
CA ARG A 171 3.60 16.69 5.27
C ARG A 171 4.92 16.05 5.69
N VAL A 172 6.03 16.78 5.56
CA VAL A 172 7.37 16.31 5.99
C VAL A 172 7.39 15.99 7.48
N SER A 173 6.86 16.92 8.32
CA SER A 173 6.81 16.72 9.77
C SER A 173 5.99 15.48 10.16
N ARG A 174 4.81 15.30 9.57
CA ARG A 174 3.97 14.11 9.81
C ARG A 174 4.65 12.82 9.37
N ALA A 175 5.28 12.82 8.21
CA ALA A 175 5.97 11.65 7.69
C ALA A 175 7.17 11.26 8.58
N LEU A 176 7.97 12.21 9.01
CA LEU A 176 9.09 11.97 9.93
C LEU A 176 8.62 11.50 11.31
N HIS A 177 7.49 12.03 11.80
CA HIS A 177 6.88 11.55 13.04
C HIS A 177 6.45 10.08 12.92
N ALA A 178 5.80 9.69 11.82
CA ALA A 178 5.33 8.32 11.59
C ALA A 178 6.47 7.28 11.63
N VAL A 179 7.67 7.66 11.19
CA VAL A 179 8.85 6.78 11.20
C VAL A 179 9.78 6.98 12.40
N GLY A 180 9.38 7.81 13.39
CA GLY A 180 10.16 8.07 14.61
C GLY A 180 11.45 8.87 14.38
N LEU A 181 11.46 9.81 13.43
CA LEU A 181 12.62 10.65 13.09
C LEU A 181 12.32 12.16 13.22
N SER A 182 11.38 12.57 14.07
CA SER A 182 11.02 13.98 14.24
C SER A 182 12.21 14.88 14.60
N ASP A 183 13.11 14.41 15.47
CA ASP A 183 14.26 15.17 15.94
C ASP A 183 15.42 15.22 14.92
N TYR A 184 15.29 14.47 13.82
CA TYR A 184 16.34 14.34 12.81
C TYR A 184 16.12 15.28 11.60
N MET A 185 15.06 16.06 11.59
CA MET A 185 14.63 16.86 10.45
C MET A 185 15.76 17.69 9.81
N LYS A 186 16.62 18.33 10.61
CA LYS A 186 17.72 19.17 10.13
C LYS A 186 19.07 18.46 10.09
N ARG A 187 19.13 17.15 10.39
CA ARG A 187 20.38 16.41 10.33
C ARG A 187 20.85 16.17 8.91
N SER A 188 22.17 16.10 8.75
CA SER A 188 22.77 15.63 7.51
C SER A 188 22.50 14.15 7.32
N VAL A 189 22.05 13.78 6.13
CA VAL A 189 21.80 12.38 5.76
C VAL A 189 23.06 11.50 5.90
N GLN A 190 24.25 12.07 5.68
CA GLN A 190 25.52 11.37 5.80
C GLN A 190 25.85 10.92 7.24
N THR A 191 25.19 11.50 8.26
CA THR A 191 25.39 11.15 9.67
C THR A 191 24.42 10.08 10.17
N LEU A 192 23.55 9.60 9.32
CA LEU A 192 22.52 8.63 9.67
C LEU A 192 23.04 7.19 9.56
N SER A 193 22.56 6.31 10.46
CA SER A 193 22.72 4.86 10.30
C SER A 193 21.96 4.34 9.08
N GLY A 194 22.26 3.11 8.64
CA GLY A 194 21.54 2.46 7.55
C GLY A 194 20.03 2.40 7.79
N GLY A 195 19.62 2.00 9.00
CA GLY A 195 18.21 1.94 9.38
C GLY A 195 17.55 3.31 9.49
N GLN A 196 18.28 4.34 9.89
CA GLN A 196 17.78 5.71 9.86
C GLN A 196 17.56 6.19 8.42
N LYS A 197 18.47 5.89 7.50
CA LYS A 197 18.30 6.19 6.07
C LYS A 197 17.12 5.43 5.47
N GLN A 198 16.91 4.15 5.80
CA GLN A 198 15.73 3.40 5.37
C GLN A 198 14.44 4.07 5.85
N ARG A 199 14.39 4.51 7.11
CA ARG A 199 13.23 5.24 7.63
C ARG A 199 13.03 6.59 6.96
N VAL A 200 14.09 7.29 6.53
CA VAL A 200 13.97 8.52 5.70
C VAL A 200 13.35 8.21 4.35
N ALA A 201 13.76 7.13 3.68
CA ALA A 201 13.16 6.71 2.41
C ALA A 201 11.66 6.38 2.55
N ILE A 202 11.27 5.69 3.63
CA ILE A 202 9.86 5.43 3.95
C ILE A 202 9.11 6.73 4.21
N ALA A 203 9.71 7.68 4.96
CA ALA A 203 9.10 8.99 5.21
C ALA A 203 8.86 9.78 3.92
N GLY A 204 9.79 9.74 2.97
CA GLY A 204 9.61 10.33 1.63
C GLY A 204 8.36 9.78 0.93
N ALA A 205 8.20 8.47 0.91
CA ALA A 205 7.04 7.81 0.33
C ALA A 205 5.72 8.24 1.02
N LEU A 206 5.72 8.32 2.34
CA LEU A 206 4.54 8.75 3.13
C LEU A 206 4.21 10.23 2.91
N ALA A 207 5.21 11.08 2.77
CA ALA A 207 5.01 12.50 2.49
C ALA A 207 4.28 12.71 1.14
N GLU A 208 4.59 11.89 0.14
CA GLU A 208 3.89 11.87 -1.15
C GLU A 208 2.46 11.28 -1.07
N ALA A 209 1.97 10.93 0.13
CA ALA A 209 0.68 10.30 0.37
C ALA A 209 0.47 9.00 -0.42
N CYS A 210 1.51 8.14 -0.47
CA CYS A 210 1.41 6.84 -1.11
C CYS A 210 0.35 5.97 -0.41
N LYS A 211 -0.42 5.23 -1.22
CA LYS A 211 -1.40 4.24 -0.74
C LYS A 211 -0.81 2.83 -0.70
N VAL A 212 0.25 2.59 -1.45
CA VAL A 212 0.93 1.29 -1.50
C VAL A 212 2.43 1.48 -1.35
N LEU A 213 2.99 0.84 -0.32
CA LEU A 213 4.43 0.71 -0.08
C LEU A 213 4.90 -0.65 -0.57
N LEU A 214 5.84 -0.67 -1.51
CA LEU A 214 6.51 -1.87 -2.02
C LEU A 214 7.96 -1.87 -1.52
N LEU A 215 8.32 -2.82 -0.67
CA LEU A 215 9.52 -2.78 0.17
C LEU A 215 10.38 -4.02 -0.12
N ASP A 216 11.60 -3.82 -0.67
CA ASP A 216 12.47 -4.92 -1.13
C ASP A 216 13.62 -5.14 -0.14
N GLU A 217 13.49 -6.13 0.73
CA GLU A 217 14.52 -6.62 1.68
C GLU A 217 15.23 -5.52 2.50
N LEU A 218 14.48 -4.61 3.10
CA LEU A 218 15.03 -3.40 3.75
C LEU A 218 15.95 -3.66 4.96
N THR A 219 15.87 -4.83 5.57
CA THR A 219 16.59 -5.17 6.82
C THR A 219 17.86 -5.98 6.62
N THR A 220 18.17 -6.40 5.38
CA THR A 220 19.25 -7.36 5.08
C THR A 220 20.62 -6.92 5.58
N PHE A 221 20.94 -5.62 5.55
CA PHE A 221 22.24 -5.08 5.93
C PHE A 221 22.23 -4.28 7.22
N LEU A 222 21.16 -4.42 8.03
CA LEU A 222 20.97 -3.66 9.25
C LEU A 222 21.29 -4.52 10.50
N ASP A 223 21.73 -3.87 11.58
CA ASP A 223 21.77 -4.49 12.89
C ASP A 223 20.36 -4.74 13.45
N GLU A 224 20.24 -5.56 14.49
CA GLU A 224 18.95 -5.96 15.05
C GLU A 224 18.11 -4.76 15.54
N THR A 225 18.74 -3.74 16.11
CA THR A 225 18.05 -2.54 16.60
C THR A 225 17.45 -1.74 15.45
N ASP A 226 18.23 -1.53 14.39
CA ASP A 226 17.78 -0.83 13.19
C ASP A 226 16.72 -1.64 12.44
N GLN A 227 16.84 -2.98 12.35
CA GLN A 227 15.83 -3.87 11.76
C GLN A 227 14.47 -3.67 12.43
N VAL A 228 14.42 -3.79 13.77
CA VAL A 228 13.19 -3.58 14.54
C VAL A 228 12.65 -2.16 14.35
N GLY A 229 13.54 -1.16 14.30
CA GLY A 229 13.14 0.23 14.07
C GLY A 229 12.48 0.45 12.72
N VAL A 230 13.00 -0.16 11.66
CA VAL A 230 12.45 -0.02 10.29
C VAL A 230 11.12 -0.74 10.17
N ILE A 231 11.00 -1.98 10.67
CA ILE A 231 9.75 -2.75 10.54
C ILE A 231 8.60 -2.12 11.33
N LYS A 232 8.90 -1.61 12.55
CA LYS A 232 7.94 -0.85 13.36
C LYS A 232 7.50 0.44 12.68
N ALA A 233 8.39 1.14 11.97
CA ALA A 233 8.03 2.34 11.22
C ALA A 233 6.99 2.03 10.12
N VAL A 234 7.15 0.91 9.40
CA VAL A 234 6.18 0.46 8.40
C VAL A 234 4.87 0.05 9.06
N ARG A 235 4.92 -0.76 10.14
CA ARG A 235 3.72 -1.18 10.87
C ARG A 235 2.92 0.02 11.37
N ASN A 236 3.58 0.97 12.03
CA ASN A 236 2.95 2.19 12.52
C ASN A 236 2.32 3.01 11.38
N SER A 237 2.97 3.06 10.22
CA SER A 237 2.43 3.79 9.06
C SER A 237 1.14 3.18 8.54
N VAL A 238 1.03 1.85 8.53
CA VAL A 238 -0.19 1.12 8.15
C VAL A 238 -1.27 1.28 9.23
N ASP A 239 -0.91 1.15 10.50
CA ASP A 239 -1.87 1.25 11.63
C ASP A 239 -2.45 2.66 11.79
N THR A 240 -1.64 3.69 11.55
CA THR A 240 -2.05 5.10 11.69
C THR A 240 -2.91 5.56 10.52
N SER A 241 -2.71 4.97 9.34
CA SER A 241 -3.44 5.33 8.12
C SER A 241 -4.06 4.08 7.50
N ALA A 242 -5.37 3.89 7.70
CA ALA A 242 -6.13 2.80 7.07
C ALA A 242 -6.06 2.79 5.53
N GLU A 243 -5.49 3.83 4.92
CA GLU A 243 -5.31 3.94 3.47
C GLU A 243 -3.98 3.36 2.99
N VAL A 244 -2.99 3.20 3.87
CA VAL A 244 -1.67 2.68 3.49
C VAL A 244 -1.66 1.16 3.56
N THR A 245 -1.22 0.54 2.49
CA THR A 245 -0.99 -0.92 2.39
C THR A 245 0.49 -1.15 2.13
N ALA A 246 1.10 -2.12 2.81
CA ALA A 246 2.50 -2.46 2.62
C ALA A 246 2.67 -3.91 2.16
N LEU A 247 3.54 -4.12 1.15
CA LEU A 247 4.05 -5.43 0.75
C LEU A 247 5.57 -5.44 0.92
N TRP A 248 6.04 -6.28 1.83
CA TRP A 248 7.44 -6.38 2.23
C TRP A 248 8.05 -7.71 1.78
N VAL A 249 9.08 -7.66 0.96
CA VAL A 249 9.89 -8.83 0.62
C VAL A 249 10.90 -9.08 1.73
N THR A 250 10.91 -10.29 2.25
CA THR A 250 11.89 -10.73 3.25
C THR A 250 12.21 -12.22 3.11
N HIS A 251 13.33 -12.64 3.70
CA HIS A 251 13.68 -14.04 3.93
C HIS A 251 13.74 -14.40 5.42
N ARG A 252 13.40 -13.44 6.31
CA ARG A 252 13.49 -13.56 7.76
C ARG A 252 12.12 -13.94 8.34
N LEU A 253 12.05 -15.11 9.00
CA LEU A 253 10.81 -15.59 9.59
C LEU A 253 10.38 -14.82 10.83
N GLU A 254 11.34 -14.20 11.53
CA GLU A 254 11.09 -13.39 12.73
C GLU A 254 10.23 -12.17 12.42
N GLU A 255 10.37 -11.62 11.22
CA GLU A 255 9.63 -10.44 10.79
C GLU A 255 8.12 -10.71 10.58
N LEU A 256 7.74 -11.98 10.39
CA LEU A 256 6.33 -12.38 10.19
C LEU A 256 5.40 -11.95 11.34
N GLU A 257 5.92 -11.77 12.56
CA GLU A 257 5.11 -11.35 13.71
C GLU A 257 4.48 -9.96 13.55
N TYR A 258 5.04 -9.13 12.65
CA TYR A 258 4.55 -7.78 12.38
C TYR A 258 3.50 -7.72 11.26
N ALA A 259 3.26 -8.83 10.56
CA ALA A 259 2.41 -8.88 9.38
C ALA A 259 0.97 -9.30 9.68
N ASP A 260 0.01 -8.72 8.96
CA ASP A 260 -1.38 -9.16 8.96
C ASP A 260 -1.56 -10.47 8.15
N GLY A 261 -0.67 -10.72 7.22
CA GLY A 261 -0.63 -11.93 6.42
C GLY A 261 0.65 -12.07 5.62
N ALA A 262 0.86 -13.23 5.05
CA ALA A 262 2.04 -13.51 4.25
C ALA A 262 1.75 -14.41 3.05
N ILE A 263 2.70 -14.38 2.10
CA ILE A 263 2.68 -15.15 0.87
C ILE A 263 4.03 -15.84 0.72
N TYR A 264 4.00 -17.11 0.37
CA TYR A 264 5.19 -17.86 0.02
C TYR A 264 5.24 -18.11 -1.48
N MET A 265 6.34 -17.70 -2.09
CA MET A 265 6.65 -17.92 -3.52
C MET A 265 7.72 -18.98 -3.71
N GLU A 266 7.55 -19.79 -4.75
CA GLU A 266 8.53 -20.77 -5.21
C GLU A 266 8.41 -20.91 -6.73
N ASP A 267 9.53 -21.06 -7.43
CA ASP A 267 9.59 -21.27 -8.89
C ASP A 267 8.72 -20.33 -9.72
N GLY A 268 8.69 -19.06 -9.33
CA GLY A 268 7.92 -18.02 -10.02
C GLY A 268 6.42 -18.05 -9.78
N LYS A 269 5.93 -18.80 -8.78
CA LYS A 269 4.51 -18.95 -8.42
C LYS A 269 4.26 -18.63 -6.95
N VAL A 270 3.06 -18.19 -6.65
CA VAL A 270 2.54 -18.19 -5.28
C VAL A 270 2.10 -19.60 -4.94
N VAL A 271 2.73 -20.19 -3.93
CA VAL A 271 2.47 -21.56 -3.47
C VAL A 271 1.52 -21.57 -2.27
N MET A 272 1.68 -20.59 -1.38
CA MET A 272 0.83 -20.49 -0.20
C MET A 272 0.55 -19.04 0.14
N ARG A 273 -0.65 -18.79 0.67
CA ARG A 273 -1.08 -17.49 1.23
C ARG A 273 -1.85 -17.77 2.52
N GLY A 274 -1.57 -17.01 3.57
CA GLY A 274 -2.23 -17.18 4.85
C GLY A 274 -1.79 -16.16 5.90
N ASP A 275 -2.15 -16.41 7.14
CA ASP A 275 -1.64 -15.69 8.29
C ASP A 275 -0.15 -16.05 8.58
N ALA A 276 0.49 -15.24 9.41
CA ALA A 276 1.90 -15.41 9.75
C ALA A 276 2.23 -16.80 10.33
N ALA A 277 1.35 -17.35 11.18
CA ALA A 277 1.56 -18.65 11.83
C ALA A 277 1.50 -19.80 10.82
N SER A 278 0.48 -19.79 9.95
CA SER A 278 0.33 -20.79 8.89
C SER A 278 1.50 -20.82 7.92
N ILE A 279 1.98 -19.63 7.50
CA ILE A 279 3.14 -19.51 6.61
C ILE A 279 4.41 -19.98 7.31
N ARG A 280 4.63 -19.61 8.58
CA ARG A 280 5.78 -20.09 9.37
C ARG A 280 5.81 -21.62 9.43
N SER A 281 4.70 -22.24 9.85
CA SER A 281 4.60 -23.69 9.94
C SER A 281 4.82 -24.39 8.60
N PHE A 282 4.33 -23.81 7.50
CA PHE A 282 4.54 -24.34 6.16
C PHE A 282 6.03 -24.31 5.76
N ILE A 283 6.74 -23.21 6.04
CA ILE A 283 8.17 -23.06 5.71
C ILE A 283 9.00 -24.03 6.55
N GLU A 284 8.74 -24.12 7.86
CA GLU A 284 9.44 -25.03 8.78
C GLU A 284 9.27 -26.49 8.38
N ALA A 285 8.05 -26.89 7.98
CA ALA A 285 7.79 -28.25 7.49
C ALA A 285 8.58 -28.56 6.20
N ARG A 286 8.68 -27.58 5.26
CA ARG A 286 9.47 -27.77 4.03
C ARG A 286 10.98 -27.86 4.31
N GLN A 287 11.48 -27.02 5.21
CA GLN A 287 12.90 -27.07 5.61
C GLN A 287 13.24 -28.41 6.24
N SER A 288 12.38 -28.93 7.13
CA SER A 288 12.54 -30.23 7.75
C SER A 288 12.52 -31.38 6.74
N ALA A 289 11.61 -31.33 5.77
CA ALA A 289 11.55 -32.34 4.70
C ALA A 289 12.81 -32.32 3.83
N TYR A 290 13.34 -31.14 3.50
CA TYR A 290 14.57 -31.00 2.72
C TYR A 290 15.80 -31.55 3.48
N ILE A 291 15.94 -31.26 4.78
CA ILE A 291 17.01 -31.80 5.63
C ILE A 291 16.96 -33.32 5.67
N ASN A 292 15.76 -33.90 5.80
CA ASN A 292 15.59 -35.36 5.83
C ASN A 292 15.98 -36.03 4.50
N GLN A 293 15.73 -35.36 3.35
CA GLN A 293 16.17 -35.85 2.05
C GLN A 293 17.67 -35.84 1.84
N ILE A 294 18.39 -34.87 2.44
CA ILE A 294 19.86 -34.81 2.35
C ILE A 294 20.52 -35.87 3.22
N ASN A 295 19.89 -36.24 4.33
CA ASN A 295 20.44 -37.20 5.32
C ASN A 295 20.05 -38.67 5.04
N SER A 296 19.21 -38.91 4.02
CA SER A 296 18.83 -40.25 3.53
C SER A 296 19.65 -40.64 2.29
#